data_35b53289144fe92d1e45d4c7d158fadf
#
_entry.id   35b53289144fe92d1e45d4c7d158fadf
#
_cell.length_a   1.000
_cell.length_b   1.000
_cell.length_c   1.000
_cell.angle_alpha   90.00
_cell.angle_beta   90.00
_cell.angle_gamma   90.00
#
_symmetry.space_group_name_H-M   'P 1'
#
loop_
_entity.id
_entity.type
_entity.pdbx_description
1 polymer ?
#
loop_
_entity_poly.entity_id
_entity_poly.type
_entity_poly.pdbx_seq_one_letter_code
_entity_poly.pdbx_strand_id
1 'polypeptide(L)'
;MRTTLRASLFVLVALLLGCAEPKPEFVQAETHLSALRSAGLVPKALGDIEVTAVRRIQSLPTRWVRQGRPFWWAELSCDDGAAGHLAWTDDGRLIDFSLEGLSAVITPQAFALAGVPPIQQFPLKAPDGSAVASGCVPTAGASLVAFWSARPGTASWGGAGEQDLVRRLRGRMRMGVLPDLEGYTDGKMSLAGAFPDELAEALQADADERGVDVDVALSGYDRRLLGAELSAGRPVLVSCVVLLPRKPELSWGHQVVAVGRAEVGGAHYVGVIDNFFTPRIPGSIRWIAEDRIAQLVLVRPRR
;
A
#
# COMPACT_ATOMS: atom_id res chain seq x y z
N MET A 1 -3.31 -25.13 -20.03
CA MET A 1 -3.29 -25.05 -21.51
C MET A 1 -4.50 -24.37 -22.17
N ARG A 2 -5.52 -23.87 -21.45
CA ARG A 2 -6.69 -23.19 -22.09
C ARG A 2 -6.61 -21.65 -22.08
N THR A 3 -5.72 -21.03 -21.34
CA THR A 3 -5.61 -19.55 -21.22
C THR A 3 -4.85 -18.90 -22.35
N THR A 4 -3.87 -19.57 -22.93
CA THR A 4 -3.11 -19.06 -24.11
C THR A 4 -3.94 -19.03 -25.39
N LEU A 5 -5.00 -19.85 -25.47
CA LEU A 5 -5.86 -19.88 -26.67
C LEU A 5 -6.80 -18.65 -26.76
N ARG A 6 -7.20 -18.04 -25.63
CA ARG A 6 -8.15 -16.90 -25.66
C ARG A 6 -7.47 -15.59 -26.09
N ALA A 7 -6.25 -15.31 -25.63
CA ALA A 7 -5.52 -14.14 -26.08
C ALA A 7 -5.20 -14.20 -27.59
N SER A 8 -4.80 -15.38 -28.08
CA SER A 8 -4.56 -15.60 -29.52
C SER A 8 -5.83 -15.51 -30.36
N LEU A 9 -6.99 -15.92 -29.81
CA LEU A 9 -8.27 -15.83 -30.51
C LEU A 9 -8.76 -14.38 -30.60
N PHE A 10 -8.53 -13.56 -29.60
CA PHE A 10 -8.91 -12.14 -29.59
C PHE A 10 -8.11 -11.33 -30.63
N VAL A 11 -6.80 -11.57 -30.73
CA VAL A 11 -5.95 -10.97 -31.75
C VAL A 11 -6.36 -11.43 -33.15
N LEU A 12 -6.69 -12.69 -33.31
CA LEU A 12 -7.11 -13.25 -34.62
C LEU A 12 -8.48 -12.71 -35.07
N VAL A 13 -9.43 -12.55 -34.14
CA VAL A 13 -10.76 -11.98 -34.42
C VAL A 13 -10.67 -10.48 -34.70
N ALA A 14 -9.80 -9.75 -34.01
CA ALA A 14 -9.55 -8.32 -34.27
C ALA A 14 -8.94 -8.10 -35.67
N LEU A 15 -8.03 -8.96 -36.10
CA LEU A 15 -7.44 -8.92 -37.44
C LEU A 15 -8.47 -9.22 -38.55
N LEU A 16 -9.43 -10.10 -38.29
CA LEU A 16 -10.48 -10.48 -39.23
C LEU A 16 -11.59 -9.44 -39.39
N LEU A 17 -11.79 -8.59 -38.34
CA LEU A 17 -12.83 -7.56 -38.32
C LEU A 17 -12.32 -6.17 -38.72
N GLY A 18 -11.02 -6.03 -39.12
CA GLY A 18 -10.46 -4.72 -39.47
C GLY A 18 -10.35 -3.76 -38.27
N CYS A 19 -10.40 -4.30 -37.04
CA CYS A 19 -10.16 -3.53 -35.84
C CYS A 19 -8.66 -3.13 -35.80
N ALA A 20 -8.37 -1.90 -35.38
CA ALA A 20 -7.00 -1.45 -35.16
C ALA A 20 -6.26 -2.42 -34.22
N GLU A 21 -5.00 -2.75 -34.54
CA GLU A 21 -4.17 -3.55 -33.64
C GLU A 21 -4.19 -2.97 -32.23
N PRO A 22 -4.36 -3.79 -31.19
CA PRO A 22 -4.35 -3.30 -29.82
C PRO A 22 -3.00 -2.63 -29.54
N LYS A 23 -3.02 -1.44 -28.98
CA LYS A 23 -1.82 -0.68 -28.67
C LYS A 23 -0.90 -1.50 -27.76
N PRO A 24 0.43 -1.50 -27.97
CA PRO A 24 1.38 -2.32 -27.23
C PRO A 24 1.26 -2.17 -25.69
N GLU A 25 0.96 -0.98 -25.21
CA GLU A 25 0.78 -0.69 -23.79
C GLU A 25 -0.43 -1.42 -23.20
N PHE A 26 -1.52 -1.60 -23.93
CA PHE A 26 -2.67 -2.40 -23.49
C PHE A 26 -2.32 -3.88 -23.44
N VAL A 27 -1.56 -4.38 -24.41
CA VAL A 27 -1.07 -5.77 -24.42
C VAL A 27 -0.18 -6.02 -23.20
N GLN A 28 0.66 -5.05 -22.84
CA GLN A 28 1.51 -5.16 -21.66
C GLN A 28 0.69 -5.15 -20.35
N ALA A 29 -0.33 -4.30 -20.24
CA ALA A 29 -1.22 -4.28 -19.08
C ALA A 29 -1.96 -5.63 -18.90
N GLU A 30 -2.49 -6.20 -19.98
CA GLU A 30 -3.13 -7.53 -19.97
C GLU A 30 -2.13 -8.64 -19.61
N THR A 31 -0.87 -8.51 -20.04
CA THR A 31 0.19 -9.44 -19.66
C THR A 31 0.44 -9.42 -18.15
N HIS A 32 0.52 -8.23 -17.55
CA HIS A 32 0.63 -8.10 -16.09
C HIS A 32 -0.59 -8.66 -15.37
N LEU A 33 -1.79 -8.33 -15.83
CA LEU A 33 -3.02 -8.84 -15.23
C LEU A 33 -3.08 -10.38 -15.30
N SER A 34 -2.66 -10.96 -16.42
CA SER A 34 -2.55 -12.42 -16.58
C SER A 34 -1.52 -13.03 -15.62
N ALA A 35 -0.37 -12.38 -15.42
CA ALA A 35 0.63 -12.82 -14.45
C ALA A 35 0.10 -12.77 -13.02
N LEU A 36 -0.64 -11.71 -12.66
CA LEU A 36 -1.30 -11.60 -11.34
C LEU A 36 -2.37 -12.67 -11.15
N ARG A 37 -3.17 -12.98 -12.17
CA ARG A 37 -4.13 -14.10 -12.14
C ARG A 37 -3.41 -15.44 -11.92
N SER A 38 -2.31 -15.66 -12.61
CA SER A 38 -1.51 -16.89 -12.50
C SER A 38 -0.84 -17.03 -11.12
N ALA A 39 -0.47 -15.90 -10.50
CA ALA A 39 0.03 -15.87 -9.13
C ALA A 39 -1.08 -15.98 -8.07
N GLY A 40 -2.36 -16.05 -8.47
CA GLY A 40 -3.51 -16.12 -7.57
C GLY A 40 -3.80 -14.82 -6.83
N LEU A 41 -3.29 -13.69 -7.33
CA LEU A 41 -3.46 -12.36 -6.73
C LEU A 41 -4.73 -11.63 -7.20
N VAL A 42 -5.41 -12.15 -8.20
CA VAL A 42 -6.69 -11.61 -8.66
C VAL A 42 -7.83 -12.36 -7.94
N PRO A 43 -8.65 -11.68 -7.14
CA PRO A 43 -9.78 -12.29 -6.46
C PRO A 43 -10.79 -12.86 -7.45
N LYS A 44 -11.24 -14.09 -7.24
CA LYS A 44 -12.30 -14.69 -8.05
C LYS A 44 -13.63 -13.91 -7.94
N ALA A 45 -13.85 -13.25 -6.81
CA ALA A 45 -15.05 -12.46 -6.54
C ALA A 45 -15.16 -11.20 -7.40
N LEU A 46 -14.04 -10.71 -7.97
CA LEU A 46 -14.06 -9.53 -8.85
C LEU A 46 -14.58 -9.84 -10.26
N GLY A 47 -14.86 -11.09 -10.59
CA GLY A 47 -15.32 -11.46 -11.94
C GLY A 47 -14.26 -11.18 -13.02
N ASP A 48 -14.72 -10.70 -14.16
CA ASP A 48 -13.84 -10.33 -15.27
C ASP A 48 -13.33 -8.90 -15.04
N ILE A 49 -12.03 -8.78 -14.78
CA ILE A 49 -11.32 -7.49 -14.68
C ILE A 49 -10.84 -7.11 -16.07
N GLU A 50 -11.13 -5.89 -16.48
CA GLU A 50 -10.73 -5.29 -17.74
C GLU A 50 -9.79 -4.10 -17.55
N VAL A 51 -8.88 -3.91 -18.49
CA VAL A 51 -8.04 -2.71 -18.59
C VAL A 51 -8.84 -1.64 -19.32
N THR A 52 -9.23 -0.57 -18.64
CA THR A 52 -10.10 0.48 -19.20
C THR A 52 -9.32 1.67 -19.74
N ALA A 53 -8.15 1.96 -19.19
CA ALA A 53 -7.29 3.04 -19.66
C ALA A 53 -5.82 2.68 -19.43
N VAL A 54 -4.96 3.07 -20.38
CA VAL A 54 -3.51 3.00 -20.21
C VAL A 54 -2.92 4.34 -20.63
N ARG A 55 -2.06 4.90 -19.78
CA ARG A 55 -1.39 6.16 -20.04
C ARG A 55 0.06 6.14 -19.58
N ARG A 56 0.93 6.82 -20.30
CA ARG A 56 2.30 7.06 -19.87
C ARG A 56 2.33 8.28 -18.95
N ILE A 57 2.89 8.11 -17.78
CA ILE A 57 2.99 9.15 -16.75
C ILE A 57 4.43 9.63 -16.70
N GLN A 58 4.65 10.93 -16.77
CA GLN A 58 5.92 11.54 -16.42
C GLN A 58 5.96 11.78 -14.92
N SER A 59 6.74 10.99 -14.19
CA SER A 59 6.92 11.22 -12.76
C SER A 59 7.61 12.57 -12.51
N LEU A 60 7.04 13.35 -11.61
CA LEU A 60 7.64 14.61 -11.20
C LEU A 60 8.70 14.36 -10.12
N PRO A 61 9.81 15.12 -10.14
CA PRO A 61 10.77 15.08 -9.03
C PRO A 61 10.09 15.51 -7.73
N THR A 62 10.34 14.75 -6.68
CA THR A 62 9.89 15.09 -5.32
C THR A 62 11.09 15.07 -4.40
N ARG A 63 10.95 15.54 -3.16
CA ARG A 63 12.02 15.42 -2.16
C ARG A 63 12.42 13.95 -1.87
N TRP A 64 11.56 13.00 -2.21
CA TRP A 64 11.75 11.56 -2.01
C TRP A 64 12.30 10.86 -3.24
N VAL A 65 12.05 11.43 -4.43
CA VAL A 65 12.50 10.89 -5.72
C VAL A 65 13.18 12.02 -6.49
N ARG A 66 14.52 12.04 -6.47
CA ARG A 66 15.32 13.11 -7.08
C ARG A 66 15.21 13.19 -8.60
N GLN A 67 14.97 12.04 -9.26
CA GLN A 67 14.78 11.96 -10.71
C GLN A 67 13.52 11.14 -10.97
N GLY A 68 12.47 11.83 -11.40
CA GLY A 68 11.25 11.16 -11.85
C GLY A 68 11.53 10.41 -13.16
N ARG A 69 11.29 9.09 -13.17
CA ARG A 69 11.33 8.29 -14.38
C ARG A 69 9.92 8.13 -14.92
N PRO A 70 9.71 8.13 -16.24
CA PRO A 70 8.40 7.82 -16.79
C PRO A 70 8.04 6.37 -16.47
N PHE A 71 6.73 6.14 -16.36
CA PHE A 71 6.17 4.82 -16.16
C PHE A 71 4.78 4.76 -16.81
N TRP A 72 4.26 3.54 -16.97
CA TRP A 72 2.93 3.28 -17.47
C TRP A 72 1.96 3.08 -16.32
N TRP A 73 0.77 3.60 -16.47
CA TRP A 73 -0.33 3.47 -15.52
C TRP A 73 -1.55 2.92 -16.25
N ALA A 74 -2.12 1.82 -15.74
CA ALA A 74 -3.38 1.29 -16.21
C ALA A 74 -4.44 1.38 -15.12
N GLU A 75 -5.64 1.74 -15.51
CA GLU A 75 -6.84 1.68 -14.69
C GLU A 75 -7.57 0.38 -14.99
N LEU A 76 -8.02 -0.28 -13.93
CA LEU A 76 -8.74 -1.53 -13.99
C LEU A 76 -10.18 -1.32 -13.57
N SER A 77 -11.12 -1.98 -14.25
CA SER A 77 -12.52 -2.04 -13.83
C SER A 77 -13.04 -3.47 -13.84
N CYS A 78 -14.17 -3.69 -13.16
CA CYS A 78 -14.99 -4.88 -13.20
C CYS A 78 -16.45 -4.44 -13.30
N ASP A 79 -17.38 -5.38 -13.41
CA ASP A 79 -18.82 -5.10 -13.55
C ASP A 79 -19.35 -4.16 -12.46
N ASP A 80 -18.81 -4.22 -11.25
CA ASP A 80 -19.20 -3.39 -10.11
C ASP A 80 -18.48 -2.02 -10.05
N GLY A 81 -17.67 -1.69 -11.05
CA GLY A 81 -16.94 -0.41 -11.14
C GLY A 81 -15.43 -0.57 -11.14
N ALA A 82 -14.69 0.40 -10.57
CA ALA A 82 -13.24 0.35 -10.58
C ALA A 82 -12.69 -0.80 -9.74
N ALA A 83 -11.79 -1.57 -10.33
CA ALA A 83 -11.18 -2.75 -9.73
C ALA A 83 -9.74 -2.53 -9.25
N GLY A 84 -9.13 -1.36 -9.55
CA GLY A 84 -7.78 -1.04 -9.10
C GLY A 84 -6.89 -0.40 -10.15
N HIS A 85 -5.58 -0.62 -10.02
CA HIS A 85 -4.58 -0.11 -10.96
C HIS A 85 -3.37 -1.02 -11.09
N LEU A 86 -2.63 -0.84 -12.19
CA LEU A 86 -1.28 -1.35 -12.41
C LEU A 86 -0.35 -0.21 -12.75
N ALA A 87 0.91 -0.26 -12.30
CA ALA A 87 1.95 0.67 -12.73
C ALA A 87 3.23 -0.10 -13.06
N TRP A 88 3.84 0.18 -14.21
CA TRP A 88 5.07 -0.49 -14.65
C TRP A 88 6.01 0.45 -15.37
N THR A 89 7.29 0.12 -15.37
CA THR A 89 8.37 0.87 -16.02
C THR A 89 8.39 0.62 -17.55
N ASP A 90 9.11 1.46 -18.30
CA ASP A 90 9.26 1.30 -19.76
C ASP A 90 9.90 -0.04 -20.15
N ASP A 91 10.70 -0.65 -19.27
CA ASP A 91 11.26 -2.00 -19.46
C ASP A 91 10.31 -3.13 -19.06
N GLY A 92 9.05 -2.80 -18.76
CA GLY A 92 7.99 -3.76 -18.47
C GLY A 92 7.98 -4.31 -17.04
N ARG A 93 8.75 -3.76 -16.10
CA ARG A 93 8.74 -4.19 -14.71
C ARG A 93 7.57 -3.57 -13.94
N LEU A 94 6.68 -4.39 -13.40
CA LEU A 94 5.59 -3.94 -12.53
C LEU A 94 6.17 -3.35 -11.23
N ILE A 95 5.74 -2.16 -10.82
CA ILE A 95 6.28 -1.43 -9.65
C ILE A 95 5.26 -1.20 -8.55
N ASP A 96 3.98 -1.17 -8.89
CA ASP A 96 2.90 -0.88 -7.95
C ASP A 96 1.60 -1.43 -8.52
N PHE A 97 0.80 -2.12 -7.72
CA PHE A 97 -0.54 -2.50 -8.12
C PHE A 97 -1.47 -2.65 -6.92
N SER A 98 -2.73 -2.37 -7.14
CA SER A 98 -3.78 -2.58 -6.17
C SER A 98 -4.97 -3.19 -6.88
N LEU A 99 -5.55 -4.22 -6.26
CA LEU A 99 -6.80 -4.82 -6.69
C LEU A 99 -7.79 -4.71 -5.54
N GLU A 100 -8.94 -4.12 -5.81
CA GLU A 100 -9.96 -3.91 -4.78
C GLU A 100 -10.53 -5.27 -4.31
N GLY A 101 -10.82 -5.40 -3.02
CA GLY A 101 -11.42 -6.60 -2.43
C GLY A 101 -10.47 -7.69 -1.94
N LEU A 102 -9.13 -7.50 -2.00
CA LEU A 102 -8.18 -8.44 -1.42
C LEU A 102 -7.99 -8.17 0.08
N SER A 103 -8.61 -8.97 0.92
CA SER A 103 -8.39 -8.93 2.39
C SER A 103 -7.47 -10.03 2.91
N ALA A 104 -7.34 -11.15 2.22
CA ALA A 104 -6.38 -12.21 2.54
C ALA A 104 -6.13 -13.09 1.31
N VAL A 105 -4.87 -13.31 0.97
CA VAL A 105 -4.47 -14.25 -0.09
C VAL A 105 -3.39 -15.16 0.47
N ILE A 106 -3.60 -16.48 0.33
CA ILE A 106 -2.56 -17.47 0.61
C ILE A 106 -2.44 -18.37 -0.62
N THR A 107 -1.36 -18.21 -1.36
CA THR A 107 -0.96 -19.07 -2.47
C THR A 107 0.52 -19.42 -2.33
N PRO A 108 1.06 -20.39 -3.08
CA PRO A 108 2.51 -20.64 -3.07
C PRO A 108 3.34 -19.40 -3.41
N GLN A 109 2.80 -18.47 -4.20
CA GLN A 109 3.46 -17.25 -4.66
C GLN A 109 3.13 -16.01 -3.82
N ALA A 110 2.08 -16.08 -2.98
CA ALA A 110 1.64 -14.92 -2.20
C ALA A 110 1.12 -15.34 -0.81
N PHE A 111 1.44 -14.51 0.17
CA PHE A 111 0.98 -14.65 1.54
C PHE A 111 0.56 -13.29 2.07
N ALA A 112 -0.57 -13.22 2.78
CA ALA A 112 -0.99 -12.03 3.50
C ALA A 112 -1.61 -12.37 4.86
N LEU A 113 -1.22 -11.62 5.90
CA LEU A 113 -1.78 -11.69 7.24
C LEU A 113 -3.16 -11.07 7.27
N ALA A 114 -4.11 -11.77 7.90
CA ALA A 114 -5.43 -11.22 8.20
C ALA A 114 -5.45 -10.48 9.56
N GLY A 115 -6.47 -9.64 9.74
CA GLY A 115 -6.80 -9.05 11.02
C GLY A 115 -6.01 -7.78 11.41
N VAL A 116 -5.25 -7.19 10.49
CA VAL A 116 -4.72 -5.84 10.67
C VAL A 116 -5.83 -4.83 10.34
N PRO A 117 -6.27 -3.99 11.30
CA PRO A 117 -7.31 -3.01 11.04
C PRO A 117 -6.87 -1.96 10.02
N PRO A 118 -7.67 -1.67 8.99
CA PRO A 118 -7.34 -0.71 7.94
C PRO A 118 -7.71 0.73 8.38
N ILE A 119 -7.06 1.22 9.44
CA ILE A 119 -7.31 2.58 9.93
C ILE A 119 -6.89 3.59 8.86
N GLN A 120 -7.78 4.54 8.58
CA GLN A 120 -7.57 5.56 7.56
C GLN A 120 -7.16 6.89 8.18
N GLN A 121 -6.41 7.69 7.42
CA GLN A 121 -6.14 9.07 7.80
C GLN A 121 -7.46 9.86 7.84
N PHE A 122 -7.54 10.84 8.74
CA PHE A 122 -8.69 11.69 8.91
C PHE A 122 -8.26 13.14 9.21
N PRO A 123 -9.14 14.14 8.95
CA PRO A 123 -8.82 15.52 9.24
C PRO A 123 -8.82 15.79 10.75
N LEU A 124 -7.85 16.57 11.19
CA LEU A 124 -7.72 17.16 12.52
C LEU A 124 -7.76 18.68 12.40
N LYS A 125 -8.06 19.36 13.50
CA LYS A 125 -7.91 20.82 13.59
C LYS A 125 -6.50 21.14 14.11
N ALA A 126 -5.77 21.97 13.35
CA ALA A 126 -4.54 22.59 13.80
C ALA A 126 -4.84 23.73 14.82
N PRO A 127 -3.83 24.22 15.58
CA PRO A 127 -4.02 25.29 16.54
C PRO A 127 -4.61 26.58 15.96
N ASP A 128 -4.36 26.88 14.69
CA ASP A 128 -4.88 28.01 13.94
C ASP A 128 -6.31 27.76 13.39
N GLY A 129 -6.89 26.59 13.66
CA GLY A 129 -8.23 26.19 13.21
C GLY A 129 -8.26 25.58 11.81
N SER A 130 -7.16 25.57 11.07
CA SER A 130 -7.07 24.95 9.75
C SER A 130 -7.18 23.41 9.84
N ALA A 131 -7.58 22.78 8.75
CA ALA A 131 -7.61 21.33 8.67
C ALA A 131 -6.21 20.78 8.35
N VAL A 132 -5.79 19.76 9.09
CA VAL A 132 -4.54 19.02 8.86
C VAL A 132 -4.80 17.51 8.91
N ALA A 133 -4.17 16.75 8.04
CA ALA A 133 -4.26 15.31 8.05
C ALA A 133 -3.71 14.71 9.36
N SER A 134 -4.30 13.63 9.83
CA SER A 134 -3.76 12.86 10.97
C SER A 134 -2.31 12.38 10.72
N GLY A 135 -1.96 12.14 9.45
CA GLY A 135 -0.64 11.71 9.01
C GLY A 135 -0.54 10.18 8.85
N CYS A 136 0.21 9.74 7.85
CA CYS A 136 0.37 8.30 7.57
C CYS A 136 1.11 7.56 8.69
N VAL A 137 2.11 8.19 9.28
CA VAL A 137 2.98 7.59 10.31
C VAL A 137 2.18 7.20 11.57
N PRO A 138 1.47 8.11 12.26
CA PRO A 138 0.68 7.73 13.43
C PRO A 138 -0.51 6.83 13.07
N THR A 139 -1.06 6.95 11.86
CA THR A 139 -2.18 6.11 11.41
C THR A 139 -1.73 4.66 11.19
N ALA A 140 -0.58 4.44 10.54
CA ALA A 140 -0.01 3.10 10.40
C ALA A 140 0.35 2.50 11.77
N GLY A 141 0.94 3.29 12.66
CA GLY A 141 1.22 2.89 14.04
C GLY A 141 -0.05 2.47 14.78
N ALA A 142 -1.15 3.21 14.63
CA ALA A 142 -2.43 2.89 15.24
C ALA A 142 -3.02 1.56 14.72
N SER A 143 -2.93 1.28 13.41
CA SER A 143 -3.33 -0.01 12.85
C SER A 143 -2.53 -1.16 13.45
N LEU A 144 -1.22 -0.98 13.67
CA LEU A 144 -0.37 -1.99 14.29
C LEU A 144 -0.72 -2.19 15.78
N VAL A 145 -0.90 -1.11 16.55
CA VAL A 145 -1.32 -1.19 17.96
C VAL A 145 -2.68 -1.87 18.08
N ALA A 146 -3.64 -1.52 17.24
CA ALA A 146 -4.97 -2.15 17.25
C ALA A 146 -4.87 -3.66 16.91
N PHE A 147 -4.00 -4.05 15.98
CA PHE A 147 -3.72 -5.46 15.69
C PHE A 147 -3.18 -6.21 16.92
N TRP A 148 -2.24 -5.62 17.65
CA TRP A 148 -1.67 -6.24 18.84
C TRP A 148 -2.64 -6.24 20.00
N SER A 149 -3.40 -5.17 20.22
CA SER A 149 -4.38 -5.08 21.32
C SER A 149 -5.52 -6.12 21.22
N ALA A 150 -5.74 -6.69 20.06
CA ALA A 150 -6.65 -7.82 19.88
C ALA A 150 -6.07 -9.18 20.32
N ARG A 151 -4.84 -9.21 20.88
CA ARG A 151 -4.13 -10.43 21.24
C ARG A 151 -3.87 -10.53 22.74
N PRO A 152 -3.86 -11.75 23.31
CA PRO A 152 -3.48 -11.96 24.70
C PRO A 152 -2.10 -11.37 25.01
N GLY A 153 -1.94 -10.80 26.20
CA GLY A 153 -0.69 -10.19 26.68
C GLY A 153 -0.43 -8.76 26.22
N THR A 154 -1.14 -8.28 25.18
CA THR A 154 -1.00 -6.91 24.66
C THR A 154 -2.33 -6.14 24.63
N ALA A 155 -3.38 -6.68 25.22
CA ALA A 155 -4.73 -6.08 25.20
C ALA A 155 -4.78 -4.68 25.83
N SER A 156 -3.95 -4.40 26.84
CA SER A 156 -3.86 -3.08 27.51
C SER A 156 -3.30 -1.99 26.59
N TRP A 157 -2.67 -2.37 25.48
CA TRP A 157 -2.13 -1.39 24.51
C TRP A 157 -3.23 -0.66 23.73
N GLY A 158 -4.42 -1.23 23.67
CA GLY A 158 -5.58 -0.64 23.02
C GLY A 158 -5.98 0.74 23.55
N GLY A 159 -7.09 1.24 23.10
CA GLY A 159 -7.64 2.54 23.48
C GLY A 159 -9.15 2.59 23.27
N ALA A 160 -9.75 3.75 23.49
CA ALA A 160 -11.18 3.98 23.37
C ALA A 160 -11.69 3.93 21.91
N GLY A 161 -10.78 3.95 20.92
CA GLY A 161 -11.14 3.85 19.49
C GLY A 161 -9.95 4.16 18.58
N GLU A 162 -10.14 3.91 17.28
CA GLU A 162 -9.09 4.07 16.26
C GLU A 162 -8.54 5.49 16.20
N GLN A 163 -9.42 6.49 16.18
CA GLN A 163 -8.99 7.89 16.13
C GLN A 163 -8.22 8.32 17.38
N ASP A 164 -8.57 7.77 18.55
CA ASP A 164 -7.85 8.06 19.78
C ASP A 164 -6.46 7.45 19.78
N LEU A 165 -6.30 6.23 19.24
CA LEU A 165 -4.99 5.63 19.02
C LEU A 165 -4.12 6.53 18.12
N VAL A 166 -4.66 6.99 16.99
CA VAL A 166 -3.94 7.88 16.09
C VAL A 166 -3.56 9.19 16.77
N ARG A 167 -4.48 9.85 17.49
CA ARG A 167 -4.21 11.12 18.22
C ARG A 167 -3.14 10.91 19.29
N ARG A 168 -3.20 9.81 20.01
CA ARG A 168 -2.26 9.47 21.07
C ARG A 168 -0.84 9.29 20.53
N LEU A 169 -0.66 8.49 19.48
CA LEU A 169 0.65 8.31 18.86
C LEU A 169 1.14 9.60 18.21
N ARG A 170 0.26 10.33 17.52
CA ARG A 170 0.60 11.63 16.94
C ARG A 170 1.10 12.63 17.99
N GLY A 171 0.50 12.65 19.19
CA GLY A 171 0.94 13.53 20.29
C GLY A 171 2.34 13.26 20.81
N ARG A 172 2.89 12.07 20.50
CA ARG A 172 4.27 11.67 20.88
C ARG A 172 5.31 11.95 19.80
N MET A 173 4.88 12.38 18.62
CA MET A 173 5.76 12.63 17.46
C MET A 173 5.84 14.12 17.14
N ARG A 174 6.97 14.56 16.61
CA ARG A 174 7.15 15.89 16.07
C ARG A 174 6.61 15.96 14.64
N MET A 175 5.31 16.18 14.53
CA MET A 175 4.65 16.20 13.22
C MET A 175 5.01 17.45 12.44
N GLY A 176 5.71 17.29 11.34
CA GLY A 176 5.89 18.36 10.36
C GLY A 176 4.61 18.57 9.55
N VAL A 177 4.16 19.82 9.43
CA VAL A 177 3.10 20.20 8.49
C VAL A 177 3.72 20.35 7.11
N LEU A 178 3.12 19.68 6.14
CA LEU A 178 3.53 19.71 4.74
C LEU A 178 2.49 20.51 3.94
N PRO A 179 2.90 21.40 3.04
CA PRO A 179 1.95 22.07 2.18
C PRO A 179 1.13 21.03 1.41
N ASP A 180 -0.11 21.40 1.06
CA ASP A 180 -0.92 20.55 0.18
C ASP A 180 -0.15 20.29 -1.11
N LEU A 181 0.07 19.01 -1.39
CA LEU A 181 0.81 18.56 -2.56
C LEU A 181 0.00 18.88 -3.82
N GLU A 182 0.26 20.06 -4.38
CA GLU A 182 -0.33 20.49 -5.65
C GLU A 182 -1.84 20.22 -5.77
N GLY A 183 -2.58 20.48 -4.68
CA GLY A 183 -4.02 20.27 -4.60
C GLY A 183 -4.43 18.80 -4.49
N TYR A 184 -3.60 17.91 -3.93
CA TYR A 184 -3.97 16.51 -3.68
C TYR A 184 -5.20 16.39 -2.75
N THR A 185 -5.33 17.31 -1.81
CA THR A 185 -6.49 17.43 -0.92
C THR A 185 -7.54 18.42 -1.43
N ASP A 186 -7.41 18.93 -2.66
CA ASP A 186 -8.21 20.03 -3.23
C ASP A 186 -8.15 21.30 -2.36
N GLY A 187 -7.03 21.55 -1.70
CA GLY A 187 -6.85 22.69 -0.78
C GLY A 187 -7.63 22.58 0.54
N LYS A 188 -8.27 21.43 0.80
CA LYS A 188 -9.13 21.25 1.97
C LYS A 188 -8.37 21.02 3.27
N MET A 189 -7.14 20.55 3.20
CA MET A 189 -6.29 20.32 4.37
C MET A 189 -4.81 20.29 4.02
N SER A 190 -3.96 20.61 4.99
CA SER A 190 -2.53 20.38 4.91
C SER A 190 -2.21 18.92 5.22
N LEU A 191 -1.16 18.39 4.60
CA LEU A 191 -0.63 17.08 4.93
C LEU A 191 0.26 17.17 6.17
N ALA A 192 0.46 16.05 6.85
CA ALA A 192 1.36 15.96 7.98
C ALA A 192 2.20 14.68 7.92
N GLY A 193 3.46 14.77 8.31
CA GLY A 193 4.38 13.65 8.32
C GLY A 193 5.29 13.66 9.54
N ALA A 194 5.80 12.48 9.87
CA ALA A 194 6.86 12.24 10.85
C ALA A 194 7.83 11.23 10.26
N PHE A 195 8.95 11.00 10.95
CA PHE A 195 9.94 10.02 10.52
C PHE A 195 9.74 8.65 11.19
N PRO A 196 10.28 7.56 10.60
CA PRO A 196 10.14 6.21 11.14
C PRO A 196 10.79 5.99 12.51
N ASP A 197 11.87 6.70 12.82
CA ASP A 197 12.51 6.72 14.14
C ASP A 197 11.60 7.32 15.20
N GLU A 198 10.96 8.45 14.90
CA GLU A 198 9.95 9.05 15.79
C GLU A 198 8.76 8.10 16.04
N LEU A 199 8.38 7.31 15.02
CA LEU A 199 7.34 6.28 15.19
C LEU A 199 7.79 5.16 16.13
N ALA A 200 9.04 4.67 15.96
CA ALA A 200 9.59 3.62 16.81
C ALA A 200 9.66 4.08 18.28
N GLU A 201 10.17 5.29 18.52
CA GLU A 201 10.22 5.89 19.85
C GLU A 201 8.82 6.09 20.45
N ALA A 202 7.87 6.58 19.66
CA ALA A 202 6.49 6.79 20.11
C ALA A 202 5.78 5.47 20.47
N LEU A 203 5.99 4.41 19.68
CA LEU A 203 5.43 3.10 19.96
C LEU A 203 6.01 2.48 21.23
N GLN A 204 7.34 2.55 21.42
CA GLN A 204 7.98 2.05 22.64
C GLN A 204 7.48 2.80 23.87
N ALA A 205 7.51 4.14 23.83
CA ALA A 205 7.04 4.96 24.96
C ALA A 205 5.55 4.75 25.28
N ASP A 206 4.72 4.53 24.26
CA ASP A 206 3.29 4.25 24.44
C ASP A 206 3.05 2.87 25.08
N ALA A 207 3.84 1.88 24.68
CA ALA A 207 3.79 0.54 25.26
C ALA A 207 4.25 0.56 26.72
N ASP A 208 5.36 1.21 27.03
CA ASP A 208 5.93 1.31 28.37
C ASP A 208 4.93 1.97 29.36
N GLU A 209 4.31 3.09 28.96
CA GLU A 209 3.30 3.78 29.77
C GLU A 209 2.09 2.90 30.08
N ARG A 210 1.76 1.95 29.19
CA ARG A 210 0.63 1.04 29.34
C ARG A 210 1.00 -0.31 29.94
N GLY A 211 2.25 -0.48 30.32
CA GLY A 211 2.76 -1.73 30.89
C GLY A 211 2.70 -2.90 29.89
N VAL A 212 2.86 -2.61 28.59
CA VAL A 212 2.91 -3.63 27.53
C VAL A 212 4.37 -3.94 27.23
N ASP A 213 4.76 -5.18 27.45
CA ASP A 213 6.13 -5.62 27.23
C ASP A 213 6.36 -5.97 25.76
N VAL A 214 6.93 -5.01 25.03
CA VAL A 214 7.29 -5.15 23.61
C VAL A 214 8.70 -4.65 23.37
N ASP A 215 9.31 -5.16 22.31
CA ASP A 215 10.56 -4.64 21.74
C ASP A 215 10.23 -3.94 20.42
N VAL A 216 10.57 -2.67 20.32
CA VAL A 216 10.38 -1.87 19.11
C VAL A 216 11.74 -1.55 18.50
N ALA A 217 11.97 -1.96 17.27
CA ALA A 217 13.24 -1.79 16.58
C ALA A 217 13.07 -1.17 15.20
N LEU A 218 13.91 -0.18 14.88
CA LEU A 218 14.06 0.38 13.54
C LEU A 218 15.18 -0.36 12.80
N SER A 219 14.94 -0.74 11.56
CA SER A 219 15.91 -1.37 10.67
C SER A 219 15.84 -0.81 9.25
N GLY A 220 16.93 -0.86 8.50
CA GLY A 220 16.87 -0.76 7.06
C GLY A 220 16.07 -1.91 6.45
N TYR A 221 15.68 -1.75 5.18
CA TYR A 221 14.97 -2.84 4.50
C TYR A 221 15.84 -4.11 4.40
N ASP A 222 15.30 -5.21 4.88
CA ASP A 222 15.85 -6.56 4.72
C ASP A 222 14.70 -7.52 4.42
N ARG A 223 14.74 -8.12 3.23
CA ARG A 223 13.73 -9.09 2.75
C ARG A 223 13.59 -10.30 3.69
N ARG A 224 14.71 -10.81 4.21
CA ARG A 224 14.70 -12.00 5.07
C ARG A 224 14.05 -11.67 6.41
N LEU A 225 14.40 -10.51 6.97
CA LEU A 225 13.83 -10.02 8.22
C LEU A 225 12.33 -9.79 8.07
N LEU A 226 11.89 -9.05 7.04
CA LEU A 226 10.47 -8.86 6.75
C LEU A 226 9.74 -10.19 6.57
N GLY A 227 10.33 -11.10 5.80
CA GLY A 227 9.77 -12.44 5.58
C GLY A 227 9.62 -13.25 6.86
N ALA A 228 10.61 -13.21 7.76
CA ALA A 228 10.57 -13.88 9.06
C ALA A 228 9.47 -13.31 9.97
N GLU A 229 9.34 -11.99 10.04
CA GLU A 229 8.28 -11.33 10.82
C GLU A 229 6.88 -11.72 10.33
N LEU A 230 6.64 -11.57 9.03
CA LEU A 230 5.34 -11.91 8.44
C LEU A 230 5.01 -13.40 8.60
N SER A 231 5.99 -14.30 8.41
CA SER A 231 5.80 -15.75 8.60
C SER A 231 5.51 -16.13 10.06
N ALA A 232 5.99 -15.29 11.00
CA ALA A 232 5.68 -15.46 12.43
C ALA A 232 4.35 -14.79 12.84
N GLY A 233 3.55 -14.32 11.89
CA GLY A 233 2.27 -13.68 12.16
C GLY A 233 2.39 -12.24 12.70
N ARG A 234 3.53 -11.59 12.48
CA ARG A 234 3.80 -10.23 12.95
C ARG A 234 3.81 -9.24 11.79
N PRO A 235 2.83 -8.34 11.69
CA PRO A 235 2.84 -7.26 10.72
C PRO A 235 3.98 -6.28 11.02
N VAL A 236 4.48 -5.64 9.98
CA VAL A 236 5.65 -4.76 10.04
C VAL A 236 5.29 -3.39 9.49
N LEU A 237 5.66 -2.31 10.19
CA LEU A 237 5.54 -0.98 9.63
C LEU A 237 6.66 -0.76 8.60
N VAL A 238 6.31 -0.31 7.42
CA VAL A 238 7.27 -0.07 6.33
C VAL A 238 7.20 1.36 5.84
N SER A 239 8.36 1.97 5.69
CA SER A 239 8.53 3.25 5.00
C SER A 239 8.81 2.98 3.53
N CYS A 240 8.00 3.49 2.66
CA CYS A 240 8.09 3.24 1.23
C CYS A 240 7.84 4.51 0.41
N VAL A 241 8.14 4.42 -0.88
CA VAL A 241 7.75 5.42 -1.86
C VAL A 241 6.59 4.87 -2.67
N VAL A 242 5.45 5.55 -2.61
CA VAL A 242 4.23 5.15 -3.32
C VAL A 242 3.86 6.15 -4.41
N LEU A 243 3.10 5.69 -5.39
CA LEU A 243 2.41 6.55 -6.36
C LEU A 243 1.07 6.99 -5.77
N LEU A 244 0.69 8.25 -5.98
CA LEU A 244 -0.61 8.74 -5.49
C LEU A 244 -1.71 8.33 -6.48
N PRO A 245 -2.75 7.56 -6.09
CA PRO A 245 -3.74 7.03 -7.03
C PRO A 245 -4.45 8.09 -7.88
N ARG A 246 -4.72 9.29 -7.31
CA ARG A 246 -5.36 10.39 -8.04
C ARG A 246 -4.39 11.24 -8.84
N LYS A 247 -3.11 11.22 -8.48
CA LYS A 247 -2.02 11.99 -9.10
C LYS A 247 -0.79 11.10 -9.22
N PRO A 248 -0.83 10.07 -10.08
CA PRO A 248 0.24 9.07 -10.16
C PRO A 248 1.58 9.64 -10.61
N GLU A 249 1.61 10.83 -11.20
CA GLU A 249 2.84 11.58 -11.48
C GLU A 249 3.61 11.97 -10.23
N LEU A 250 2.96 12.01 -9.06
CA LEU A 250 3.58 12.31 -7.77
C LEU A 250 3.97 11.02 -7.04
N SER A 251 5.25 10.89 -6.75
CA SER A 251 5.77 9.87 -5.83
C SER A 251 5.94 10.46 -4.44
N TRP A 252 5.50 9.72 -3.42
CA TRP A 252 5.47 10.21 -2.05
C TRP A 252 6.07 9.22 -1.07
N GLY A 253 6.82 9.73 -0.07
CA GLY A 253 7.23 8.93 1.08
C GLY A 253 6.04 8.63 1.98
N HIS A 254 5.80 7.36 2.26
CA HIS A 254 4.62 6.89 2.94
C HIS A 254 4.96 5.85 3.99
N GLN A 255 4.19 5.83 5.09
CA GLN A 255 4.29 4.84 6.14
C GLN A 255 3.03 4.00 6.15
N VAL A 256 3.18 2.69 6.03
CA VAL A 256 2.08 1.73 5.94
C VAL A 256 2.38 0.46 6.73
N VAL A 257 1.40 -0.42 6.86
CA VAL A 257 1.58 -1.72 7.53
C VAL A 257 1.76 -2.81 6.47
N ALA A 258 2.94 -3.42 6.42
CA ALA A 258 3.17 -4.62 5.64
C ALA A 258 2.49 -5.81 6.28
N VAL A 259 1.68 -6.50 5.48
CA VAL A 259 0.90 -7.66 5.89
C VAL A 259 1.18 -8.88 5.01
N GLY A 260 1.89 -8.70 3.89
CA GLY A 260 2.08 -9.78 2.95
C GLY A 260 3.31 -9.64 2.08
N ARG A 261 3.57 -10.70 1.33
CA ARG A 261 4.59 -10.76 0.28
C ARG A 261 4.09 -11.59 -0.88
N ALA A 262 4.53 -11.23 -2.08
CA ALA A 262 4.23 -11.98 -3.29
C ALA A 262 5.45 -12.01 -4.23
N GLU A 263 5.46 -13.02 -5.10
CA GLU A 263 6.38 -13.10 -6.22
C GLU A 263 5.57 -13.20 -7.52
N VAL A 264 5.85 -12.31 -8.46
CA VAL A 264 5.20 -12.27 -9.76
C VAL A 264 6.27 -12.10 -10.83
N GLY A 265 6.40 -13.07 -11.72
CA GLY A 265 7.38 -13.01 -12.80
C GLY A 265 8.84 -12.90 -12.31
N GLY A 266 9.17 -13.47 -11.15
CA GLY A 266 10.51 -13.37 -10.52
C GLY A 266 10.77 -12.06 -9.77
N ALA A 267 9.84 -11.11 -9.81
CA ALA A 267 9.92 -9.89 -9.02
C ALA A 267 9.19 -10.05 -7.68
N HIS A 268 9.71 -9.40 -6.63
CA HIS A 268 9.17 -9.49 -5.27
C HIS A 268 8.40 -8.23 -4.87
N TYR A 269 7.27 -8.44 -4.21
CA TYR A 269 6.35 -7.39 -3.78
C TYR A 269 6.02 -7.53 -2.30
N VAL A 270 5.79 -6.39 -1.67
CA VAL A 270 5.29 -6.28 -0.29
C VAL A 270 3.84 -5.86 -0.34
N GLY A 271 2.96 -6.67 0.22
CA GLY A 271 1.55 -6.35 0.38
C GLY A 271 1.34 -5.50 1.62
N VAL A 272 0.72 -4.35 1.45
CA VAL A 272 0.52 -3.36 2.52
C VAL A 272 -0.94 -2.98 2.68
N ILE A 273 -1.34 -2.68 3.92
CA ILE A 273 -2.58 -1.95 4.20
C ILE A 273 -2.25 -0.47 4.02
N ASP A 274 -2.82 0.13 2.98
CA ASP A 274 -2.68 1.55 2.69
C ASP A 274 -3.65 2.36 3.56
N ASN A 275 -3.16 3.43 4.17
CA ASN A 275 -3.91 4.29 5.06
C ASN A 275 -4.22 5.67 4.45
N PHE A 276 -4.10 5.82 3.14
CA PHE A 276 -4.51 7.04 2.46
C PHE A 276 -6.01 7.30 2.59
N PHE A 277 -6.42 8.57 2.43
CA PHE A 277 -7.80 9.07 2.61
C PHE A 277 -8.86 8.37 1.75
N THR A 278 -8.49 7.55 0.80
CA THR A 278 -9.44 6.89 -0.11
C THR A 278 -8.96 5.52 -0.59
N PRO A 279 -8.97 4.49 0.23
CA PRO A 279 -9.22 3.18 -0.32
C PRO A 279 -10.72 3.12 -0.64
N ARG A 280 -11.08 2.75 -1.85
CA ARG A 280 -12.49 2.52 -2.21
C ARG A 280 -13.08 1.38 -1.37
N ILE A 281 -12.25 0.41 -0.99
CA ILE A 281 -12.61 -0.69 -0.11
C ILE A 281 -11.61 -0.73 1.05
N PRO A 282 -12.04 -0.45 2.29
CA PRO A 282 -11.18 -0.58 3.47
C PRO A 282 -10.61 -2.00 3.57
N GLY A 283 -9.30 -2.10 3.80
CA GLY A 283 -8.63 -3.39 3.96
C GLY A 283 -8.12 -4.03 2.66
N SER A 284 -8.27 -3.38 1.51
CA SER A 284 -7.59 -3.82 0.30
C SER A 284 -6.08 -3.77 0.45
N ILE A 285 -5.41 -4.79 -0.10
CA ILE A 285 -3.95 -4.88 -0.09
C ILE A 285 -3.40 -4.22 -1.35
N ARG A 286 -2.52 -3.24 -1.14
CA ARG A 286 -1.70 -2.67 -2.20
C ARG A 286 -0.36 -3.40 -2.24
N TRP A 287 0.11 -3.73 -3.42
CA TRP A 287 1.36 -4.43 -3.63
C TRP A 287 2.41 -3.48 -4.19
N ILE A 288 3.52 -3.33 -3.49
CA ILE A 288 4.59 -2.40 -3.80
C ILE A 288 5.86 -3.20 -4.07
N ALA A 289 6.54 -2.92 -5.17
CA ALA A 289 7.83 -3.54 -5.46
C ALA A 289 8.82 -3.28 -4.31
N GLU A 290 9.53 -4.33 -3.88
CA GLU A 290 10.35 -4.25 -2.65
C GLU A 290 11.50 -3.24 -2.71
N ASP A 291 11.99 -2.90 -3.91
CA ASP A 291 13.01 -1.86 -4.11
C ASP A 291 12.50 -0.43 -3.81
N ARG A 292 11.21 -0.28 -3.56
CA ARG A 292 10.58 0.97 -3.10
C ARG A 292 10.43 1.06 -1.59
N ILE A 293 10.83 0.02 -0.86
CA ILE A 293 10.82 -0.01 0.61
C ILE A 293 12.18 0.45 1.14
N ALA A 294 12.17 1.37 2.06
CA ALA A 294 13.40 1.95 2.63
C ALA A 294 13.73 1.41 4.03
N GLN A 295 12.73 1.34 4.90
CA GLN A 295 12.93 1.02 6.32
C GLN A 295 11.79 0.18 6.89
N LEU A 296 12.09 -0.54 7.96
CA LEU A 296 11.18 -1.38 8.73
C LEU A 296 11.13 -0.88 10.18
N VAL A 297 9.93 -0.77 10.76
CA VAL A 297 9.75 -0.69 12.22
C VAL A 297 9.08 -1.98 12.67
N LEU A 298 9.78 -2.70 13.52
CA LEU A 298 9.40 -4.01 14.03
C LEU A 298 8.81 -3.85 15.43
N VAL A 299 7.74 -4.56 15.72
CA VAL A 299 7.14 -4.61 17.06
C VAL A 299 6.98 -6.07 17.47
N ARG A 300 7.67 -6.46 18.53
CA ARG A 300 7.72 -7.83 19.02
C ARG A 300 7.30 -7.89 20.48
N PRO A 301 6.10 -8.40 20.80
CA PRO A 301 5.76 -8.69 22.18
C PRO A 301 6.79 -9.65 22.81
N ARG A 302 7.28 -9.28 24.00
CA ARG A 302 8.07 -10.19 24.81
C ARG A 302 7.13 -11.14 25.53
N ARG A 303 7.42 -12.42 25.46
CA ARG A 303 6.60 -13.49 26.06
C ARG A 303 6.90 -13.63 27.54
#